data_cf6e104b733f2f96a63b0354900887a5
#
_entry.id   cf6e104b733f2f96a63b0354900887a5
#
_cell.length_a   1.000
_cell.length_b   1.000
_cell.length_c   1.000
_cell.angle_alpha   90.00
_cell.angle_beta   90.00
_cell.angle_gamma   90.00
#
_symmetry.space_group_name_H-M   'P 1'
#
loop_
_entity.id
_entity.type
_entity.pdbx_description
1 polymer ?
#
loop_
_entity_poly.entity_id
_entity_poly.type
_entity_poly.pdbx_seq_one_letter_code
_entity_poly.pdbx_strand_id
1 'polypeptide(L)'
;MNNILLDSLPIWTTAQAQKTSNRGIRASNQQLLGIQKLRELIMELGIRGKLVPQDSNDELASELLKKIEVEKKRLIKVGRIKKQTVLSDVEENDRLFQLPSTWEWVKIGNVGYTQTGGTPSKNDNSLFGSDIPFIKPGDIYPNYVDYTNEGLSFKGVDSLGRSAIEGSILMVCIGTIGKCNSIDKICTFNQQINSISPYLIVSDFLLLALRSKYFQDTAWEKSSSTTIAILNKGKWENIGIPLPPLDEQHRIVERVNELMALCDELEKEQTNSNTAHETLVEVLLSTLTDAKNSNDFKEAWQRVAGCFDTLFTTEHSIDKLKQTILQLAVMGKLVRQDPNDEPASELLKKIAKEKARLGKEGEIKKQAALPEITEEEKPFELPNEWEWVKCQDICSKITDGEHITPNRSETGHFLLSARNVTNEGIILEDVDFVPDDEFERIRKRCDPNIGDILISCSGSVGRVALVDKDNTYTMVRSAAMIRPFPNSFDNEYLAILLKSPYLQIQIKERSRQSAQANLFLGAISNLVLVIPPLAEQKRIVSRVDEFFALCDSLKDRIREAQEIQNILAEEIVRRVVN
;
A
#
# COMPACT_ATOMS: atom_id res chain seq x y z
N MET A 1 -26.45 -13.43 -18.59
CA MET A 1 -25.43 -12.47 -18.17
C MET A 1 -25.56 -12.05 -16.70
N ASN A 2 -26.75 -11.64 -16.25
CA ASN A 2 -26.97 -11.31 -14.82
C ASN A 2 -26.52 -12.42 -13.85
N ASN A 3 -26.65 -13.69 -14.22
CA ASN A 3 -26.21 -14.80 -13.35
C ASN A 3 -24.69 -14.83 -13.14
N ILE A 4 -23.87 -14.59 -14.17
CA ILE A 4 -22.40 -14.66 -14.03
C ILE A 4 -21.88 -13.55 -13.10
N LEU A 5 -22.42 -12.34 -13.19
CA LEU A 5 -22.03 -11.23 -12.30
C LEU A 5 -22.42 -11.52 -10.84
N LEU A 6 -23.62 -12.07 -10.62
CA LEU A 6 -24.13 -12.40 -9.29
C LEU A 6 -23.47 -13.68 -8.72
N ASP A 7 -23.32 -14.72 -9.53
CA ASP A 7 -22.69 -15.98 -9.11
C ASP A 7 -21.21 -15.81 -8.75
N SER A 8 -20.56 -14.79 -9.30
CA SER A 8 -19.16 -14.44 -9.00
C SER A 8 -19.01 -13.37 -7.91
N LEU A 9 -20.09 -12.97 -7.25
CA LEU A 9 -20.06 -11.93 -6.20
C LEU A 9 -19.01 -12.20 -5.10
N PRO A 10 -18.84 -13.44 -4.60
CA PRO A 10 -17.79 -13.73 -3.63
C PRO A 10 -16.38 -13.43 -4.14
N ILE A 11 -16.12 -13.64 -5.44
CA ILE A 11 -14.81 -13.37 -6.04
C ILE A 11 -14.57 -11.87 -6.12
N TRP A 12 -15.58 -11.08 -6.52
CA TRP A 12 -15.46 -9.63 -6.63
C TRP A 12 -15.22 -8.94 -5.28
N THR A 13 -15.79 -9.48 -4.19
CA THR A 13 -15.66 -8.89 -2.85
C THR A 13 -14.41 -9.36 -2.10
N THR A 14 -13.82 -10.52 -2.44
CA THR A 14 -12.69 -11.10 -1.72
C THR A 14 -11.33 -10.89 -2.40
N ALA A 15 -11.29 -10.68 -3.72
CA ALA A 15 -10.03 -10.42 -4.44
C ALA A 15 -9.44 -9.05 -4.02
N GLN A 16 -8.23 -9.08 -3.44
CA GLN A 16 -7.55 -7.90 -2.89
C GLN A 16 -6.24 -7.63 -3.62
N ALA A 17 -5.89 -6.34 -3.82
CA ALA A 17 -4.59 -5.97 -4.35
C ALA A 17 -3.48 -6.28 -3.34
N GLN A 18 -2.40 -6.96 -3.79
CA GLN A 18 -1.19 -7.09 -2.99
C GLN A 18 -0.58 -5.71 -2.74
N LYS A 19 -0.12 -5.46 -1.52
CA LYS A 19 0.67 -4.25 -1.20
C LYS A 19 1.98 -4.33 -1.97
N THR A 20 2.12 -3.58 -3.04
CA THR A 20 3.45 -3.25 -3.55
C THR A 20 4.11 -2.33 -2.52
N SER A 21 5.21 -2.81 -1.93
CA SER A 21 6.01 -2.09 -0.95
C SER A 21 6.71 -0.91 -1.62
N ASN A 22 6.05 0.23 -1.75
CA ASN A 22 6.67 1.50 -2.04
C ASN A 22 6.40 2.48 -0.90
N ARG A 23 7.48 2.75 -0.16
CA ARG A 23 7.72 3.85 0.81
C ARG A 23 6.54 4.79 1.07
N GLY A 24 5.92 4.63 2.23
CA GLY A 24 5.35 5.78 2.92
C GLY A 24 3.86 6.09 2.74
N ILE A 25 3.04 5.24 2.13
CA ILE A 25 1.59 5.43 2.09
C ILE A 25 0.96 4.61 3.23
N ARG A 26 0.28 5.33 4.13
CA ARG A 26 -0.48 4.75 5.24
C ARG A 26 -1.48 3.69 4.75
N ALA A 27 -1.64 2.63 5.50
CA ALA A 27 -2.42 1.42 5.24
C ALA A 27 -3.95 1.60 5.10
N SER A 28 -4.46 2.67 4.52
CA SER A 28 -5.91 2.96 4.45
C SER A 28 -6.56 2.76 3.08
N ASN A 29 -5.81 2.37 2.03
CA ASN A 29 -6.39 2.07 0.72
C ASN A 29 -5.93 0.69 0.23
N GLN A 30 -6.47 -0.37 0.82
CA GLN A 30 -6.56 -1.65 0.13
C GLN A 30 -7.60 -1.48 -0.98
N GLN A 31 -7.16 -1.22 -2.20
CA GLN A 31 -8.05 -1.28 -3.36
C GLN A 31 -8.56 -2.73 -3.48
N LEU A 32 -9.86 -2.89 -3.40
CA LEU A 32 -10.51 -4.17 -3.65
C LEU A 32 -10.41 -4.47 -5.14
N LEU A 33 -9.38 -5.24 -5.52
CA LEU A 33 -9.06 -5.55 -6.92
C LEU A 33 -10.27 -6.16 -7.64
N GLY A 34 -11.04 -7.01 -6.96
CA GLY A 34 -12.22 -7.63 -7.53
C GLY A 34 -13.28 -6.61 -7.93
N ILE A 35 -13.59 -5.63 -7.08
CA ILE A 35 -14.57 -4.58 -7.40
C ILE A 35 -14.05 -3.69 -8.53
N GLN A 36 -12.74 -3.40 -8.57
CA GLN A 36 -12.15 -2.68 -9.70
C GLN A 36 -12.32 -3.46 -11.02
N LYS A 37 -12.07 -4.77 -11.00
CA LYS A 37 -12.27 -5.65 -12.17
C LYS A 37 -13.74 -5.74 -12.58
N LEU A 38 -14.66 -5.75 -11.62
CA LEU A 38 -16.10 -5.69 -11.90
C LEU A 38 -16.48 -4.37 -12.61
N ARG A 39 -15.95 -3.23 -12.16
CA ARG A 39 -16.17 -1.93 -12.82
C ARG A 39 -15.62 -1.94 -14.26
N GLU A 40 -14.40 -2.47 -14.47
CA GLU A 40 -13.81 -2.65 -15.80
C GLU A 40 -14.72 -3.51 -16.69
N LEU A 41 -15.23 -4.63 -16.16
CA LEU A 41 -16.13 -5.54 -16.88
C LEU A 41 -17.45 -4.87 -17.29
N ILE A 42 -18.07 -4.10 -16.38
CA ILE A 42 -19.32 -3.37 -16.67
C ILE A 42 -19.11 -2.40 -17.83
N MET A 43 -18.01 -1.65 -17.84
CA MET A 43 -17.68 -0.73 -18.94
C MET A 43 -17.47 -1.48 -20.26
N GLU A 44 -16.71 -2.59 -20.25
CA GLU A 44 -16.49 -3.41 -21.45
C GLU A 44 -17.78 -4.00 -22.00
N LEU A 45 -18.68 -4.50 -21.14
CA LEU A 45 -19.99 -5.00 -21.57
C LEU A 45 -20.84 -3.90 -22.20
N GLY A 46 -20.79 -2.69 -21.66
CA GLY A 46 -21.48 -1.52 -22.19
C GLY A 46 -21.05 -1.19 -23.62
N ILE A 47 -19.76 -1.13 -23.89
CA ILE A 47 -19.23 -0.77 -25.21
C ILE A 47 -19.31 -1.92 -26.24
N ARG A 48 -19.60 -3.15 -25.81
CA ARG A 48 -19.75 -4.32 -26.68
C ARG A 48 -21.21 -4.68 -26.97
N GLY A 49 -22.16 -3.87 -26.49
CA GLY A 49 -23.59 -4.13 -26.68
C GLY A 49 -24.08 -5.39 -25.94
N LYS A 50 -23.39 -5.79 -24.87
CA LYS A 50 -23.72 -6.97 -24.07
C LYS A 50 -24.39 -6.62 -22.72
N LEU A 51 -24.54 -5.33 -22.38
CA LEU A 51 -25.03 -4.88 -21.08
C LEU A 51 -26.55 -4.72 -21.02
N VAL A 52 -27.15 -4.25 -22.09
CA VAL A 52 -28.59 -4.04 -22.23
C VAL A 52 -29.16 -4.84 -23.43
N PRO A 53 -30.46 -5.20 -23.42
CA PRO A 53 -31.09 -5.83 -24.57
C PRO A 53 -31.10 -4.90 -25.79
N GLN A 54 -30.92 -5.48 -26.99
CA GLN A 54 -31.13 -4.78 -28.26
C GLN A 54 -32.60 -4.55 -28.47
N ASP A 55 -33.00 -3.35 -28.93
CA ASP A 55 -34.37 -3.05 -29.36
C ASP A 55 -34.40 -2.86 -30.89
N SER A 56 -35.21 -3.65 -31.57
CA SER A 56 -35.37 -3.57 -33.03
C SER A 56 -36.06 -2.29 -33.50
N ASN A 57 -36.69 -1.53 -32.61
CA ASN A 57 -37.34 -0.26 -32.91
C ASN A 57 -36.36 0.93 -32.82
N ASP A 58 -35.18 0.74 -32.26
CA ASP A 58 -34.16 1.80 -32.20
C ASP A 58 -33.73 2.21 -33.62
N GLU A 59 -33.51 3.50 -33.81
CA GLU A 59 -32.94 4.01 -35.05
C GLU A 59 -31.50 3.50 -35.23
N LEU A 60 -31.15 2.93 -36.35
CA LEU A 60 -29.82 2.37 -36.60
C LEU A 60 -28.70 3.41 -36.41
N ALA A 61 -27.54 2.98 -35.90
CA ALA A 61 -26.38 3.85 -35.77
C ALA A 61 -25.92 4.46 -37.11
N SER A 62 -26.13 3.78 -38.23
CA SER A 62 -25.87 4.31 -39.57
C SER A 62 -26.74 5.54 -39.92
N GLU A 63 -27.98 5.61 -39.43
CA GLU A 63 -28.83 6.79 -39.62
C GLU A 63 -28.39 7.93 -38.68
N LEU A 64 -27.98 7.61 -37.44
CA LEU A 64 -27.37 8.59 -36.53
C LEU A 64 -26.11 9.22 -37.14
N LEU A 65 -25.26 8.43 -37.78
CA LEU A 65 -24.06 8.95 -38.48
C LEU A 65 -24.42 9.94 -39.60
N LYS A 66 -25.48 9.68 -40.36
CA LYS A 66 -25.97 10.64 -41.38
C LYS A 66 -26.41 11.95 -40.74
N LYS A 67 -27.13 11.90 -39.62
CA LYS A 67 -27.54 13.09 -38.86
C LYS A 67 -26.33 13.87 -38.33
N ILE A 68 -25.32 13.18 -37.78
CA ILE A 68 -24.05 13.77 -37.32
C ILE A 68 -23.36 14.52 -38.46
N GLU A 69 -23.29 13.96 -39.66
CA GLU A 69 -22.73 14.59 -40.85
C GLU A 69 -23.47 15.89 -41.22
N VAL A 70 -24.79 15.88 -41.15
CA VAL A 70 -25.63 17.06 -41.43
C VAL A 70 -25.38 18.14 -40.39
N GLU A 71 -25.36 17.78 -39.11
CA GLU A 71 -25.11 18.72 -38.01
C GLU A 71 -23.70 19.31 -38.09
N LYS A 72 -22.68 18.52 -38.40
CA LYS A 72 -21.31 18.97 -38.62
C LYS A 72 -21.24 20.04 -39.73
N LYS A 73 -21.90 19.78 -40.87
CA LYS A 73 -21.98 20.75 -41.96
C LYS A 73 -22.70 22.02 -41.55
N ARG A 74 -23.78 21.92 -40.76
CA ARG A 74 -24.53 23.06 -40.21
C ARG A 74 -23.64 23.91 -39.31
N LEU A 75 -22.92 23.29 -38.36
CA LEU A 75 -22.04 24.00 -37.41
C LEU A 75 -20.86 24.72 -38.10
N ILE A 76 -20.30 24.10 -39.16
CA ILE A 76 -19.28 24.74 -39.99
C ILE A 76 -19.84 25.97 -40.73
N LYS A 77 -21.05 25.83 -41.32
CA LYS A 77 -21.70 26.92 -42.07
C LYS A 77 -22.03 28.13 -41.21
N VAL A 78 -22.42 27.90 -39.93
CA VAL A 78 -22.70 28.99 -38.99
C VAL A 78 -21.44 29.50 -38.26
N GLY A 79 -20.24 28.98 -38.59
CA GLY A 79 -18.96 29.40 -38.02
C GLY A 79 -18.72 29.00 -36.58
N ARG A 80 -19.50 28.06 -36.02
CA ARG A 80 -19.32 27.58 -34.64
C ARG A 80 -18.12 26.64 -34.50
N ILE A 81 -17.78 25.90 -35.55
CA ILE A 81 -16.61 25.01 -35.58
C ILE A 81 -15.81 25.21 -36.86
N LYS A 82 -14.50 25.00 -36.79
CA LYS A 82 -13.61 25.02 -37.97
C LYS A 82 -13.76 23.72 -38.74
N LYS A 83 -13.59 23.79 -40.07
CA LYS A 83 -13.58 22.58 -40.92
C LYS A 83 -12.43 21.68 -40.48
N GLN A 84 -12.73 20.41 -40.24
CA GLN A 84 -11.78 19.35 -39.92
C GLN A 84 -11.63 18.37 -41.08
N THR A 85 -10.50 17.66 -41.09
CA THR A 85 -10.26 16.58 -42.08
C THR A 85 -11.31 15.48 -41.92
N VAL A 86 -11.87 15.02 -43.01
CA VAL A 86 -12.75 13.85 -43.02
C VAL A 86 -11.87 12.60 -42.88
N LEU A 87 -12.15 11.79 -41.88
CA LEU A 87 -11.42 10.55 -41.63
C LEU A 87 -12.13 9.40 -42.40
N SER A 88 -11.34 8.46 -42.90
CA SER A 88 -11.84 7.21 -43.52
C SER A 88 -12.55 6.35 -42.46
N ASP A 89 -13.29 5.36 -42.90
CA ASP A 89 -13.91 4.35 -42.02
C ASP A 89 -12.84 3.59 -41.18
N VAL A 90 -13.31 2.92 -40.13
CA VAL A 90 -12.45 2.06 -39.29
C VAL A 90 -12.05 0.83 -40.12
N GLU A 91 -10.74 0.58 -40.20
CA GLU A 91 -10.22 -0.57 -40.94
C GLU A 91 -10.59 -1.88 -40.22
N GLU A 92 -10.72 -2.98 -41.00
CA GLU A 92 -11.14 -4.27 -40.46
C GLU A 92 -10.21 -4.78 -39.36
N ASN A 93 -8.91 -4.54 -39.49
CA ASN A 93 -7.89 -4.90 -38.49
C ASN A 93 -7.98 -4.08 -37.17
N ASP A 94 -8.61 -2.91 -37.21
CA ASP A 94 -8.84 -2.06 -36.03
C ASP A 94 -10.18 -2.40 -35.32
N ARG A 95 -10.99 -3.32 -35.88
CA ARG A 95 -12.26 -3.80 -35.30
C ARG A 95 -12.01 -5.02 -34.43
N LEU A 96 -11.59 -4.80 -33.17
CA LEU A 96 -11.11 -5.88 -32.30
C LEU A 96 -12.19 -6.83 -31.77
N PHE A 97 -13.49 -6.53 -31.99
CA PHE A 97 -14.59 -7.38 -31.58
C PHE A 97 -15.82 -7.15 -32.47
N GLN A 98 -16.74 -8.11 -32.45
CA GLN A 98 -18.00 -8.02 -33.21
C GLN A 98 -18.99 -7.10 -32.50
N LEU A 99 -19.68 -6.26 -33.26
CA LEU A 99 -20.75 -5.40 -32.79
C LEU A 99 -22.12 -6.02 -33.05
N PRO A 100 -23.18 -5.63 -32.31
CA PRO A 100 -24.56 -5.85 -32.68
C PRO A 100 -24.85 -5.28 -34.10
N SER A 101 -25.77 -5.86 -34.82
CA SER A 101 -26.09 -5.46 -36.21
C SER A 101 -26.65 -4.04 -36.37
N THR A 102 -27.11 -3.44 -35.25
CA THR A 102 -27.64 -2.07 -35.20
C THR A 102 -26.54 -1.02 -34.93
N TRP A 103 -25.33 -1.46 -34.60
CA TRP A 103 -24.20 -0.62 -34.23
C TRP A 103 -23.23 -0.41 -35.39
N GLU A 104 -22.42 0.63 -35.31
CA GLU A 104 -21.36 0.91 -36.27
C GLU A 104 -20.00 1.17 -35.59
N TRP A 105 -18.92 0.77 -36.27
CA TRP A 105 -17.58 1.23 -35.91
C TRP A 105 -17.33 2.63 -36.49
N VAL A 106 -16.90 3.58 -35.65
CA VAL A 106 -16.64 4.96 -36.08
C VAL A 106 -15.38 5.51 -35.46
N LYS A 107 -14.63 6.32 -36.19
CA LYS A 107 -13.46 7.03 -35.62
C LYS A 107 -13.91 8.21 -34.75
N ILE A 108 -13.21 8.44 -33.63
CA ILE A 108 -13.53 9.53 -32.68
C ILE A 108 -13.70 10.86 -33.38
N GLY A 109 -12.78 11.22 -34.31
CA GLY A 109 -12.83 12.50 -35.01
C GLY A 109 -14.01 12.70 -35.92
N ASN A 110 -14.81 11.64 -36.23
CA ASN A 110 -16.03 11.75 -37.02
C ASN A 110 -17.27 12.07 -36.17
N VAL A 111 -17.23 11.81 -34.85
CA VAL A 111 -18.41 11.93 -33.97
C VAL A 111 -18.41 13.16 -33.06
N GLY A 112 -17.36 14.01 -33.12
CA GLY A 112 -17.28 15.24 -32.33
C GLY A 112 -16.28 16.22 -32.90
N TYR A 113 -16.34 17.47 -32.44
CA TYR A 113 -15.35 18.49 -32.71
C TYR A 113 -14.15 18.33 -31.79
N THR A 114 -12.99 18.09 -32.35
CA THR A 114 -11.77 17.79 -31.59
C THR A 114 -10.79 18.94 -31.62
N GLN A 115 -10.14 19.20 -30.49
CA GLN A 115 -9.10 20.24 -30.35
C GLN A 115 -7.93 19.72 -29.51
N THR A 116 -6.71 20.19 -29.82
CA THR A 116 -5.59 20.11 -28.86
C THR A 116 -5.48 21.43 -28.13
N GLY A 117 -5.27 21.39 -26.85
CA GLY A 117 -5.08 22.58 -26.02
C GLY A 117 -3.82 23.38 -26.39
N GLY A 118 -3.60 24.43 -25.66
CA GLY A 118 -2.42 25.29 -25.80
C GLY A 118 -2.16 26.04 -24.50
N THR A 119 -0.98 26.63 -24.39
CA THR A 119 -0.62 27.45 -23.22
C THR A 119 -0.30 28.87 -23.72
N PRO A 120 -0.93 29.93 -23.18
CA PRO A 120 -0.58 31.30 -23.49
C PRO A 120 0.87 31.59 -23.10
N SER A 121 1.44 32.66 -23.70
CA SER A 121 2.79 33.08 -23.33
C SER A 121 2.85 33.48 -21.86
N LYS A 122 3.75 32.85 -21.11
CA LYS A 122 3.97 33.14 -19.68
C LYS A 122 4.60 34.50 -19.44
N ASN A 123 5.09 35.17 -20.50
CA ASN A 123 5.71 36.49 -20.42
C ASN A 123 4.67 37.62 -20.40
N ASP A 124 3.40 37.35 -20.70
CA ASP A 124 2.30 38.32 -20.66
C ASP A 124 1.29 37.93 -19.58
N ASN A 125 1.45 38.50 -18.39
CA ASN A 125 0.56 38.26 -17.25
C ASN A 125 -0.90 38.70 -17.53
N SER A 126 -1.16 39.56 -18.51
CA SER A 126 -2.53 39.99 -18.85
C SER A 126 -3.37 38.86 -19.48
N LEU A 127 -2.74 37.78 -19.91
CA LEU A 127 -3.42 36.61 -20.48
C LEU A 127 -3.97 35.67 -19.39
N PHE A 128 -3.47 35.78 -18.17
CA PHE A 128 -3.92 34.96 -17.03
C PHE A 128 -4.92 35.76 -16.17
N GLY A 129 -5.84 35.07 -15.54
CA GLY A 129 -6.91 35.66 -14.73
C GLY A 129 -7.86 34.57 -14.22
N SER A 130 -9.05 34.96 -13.78
CA SER A 130 -10.07 34.05 -13.24
C SER A 130 -11.35 33.97 -14.08
N ASP A 131 -11.33 34.52 -15.32
CA ASP A 131 -12.55 34.62 -16.12
C ASP A 131 -12.99 33.25 -16.66
N ILE A 132 -12.04 32.44 -17.15
CA ILE A 132 -12.28 31.08 -17.69
C ILE A 132 -11.24 30.11 -17.12
N PRO A 133 -11.64 28.96 -16.57
CA PRO A 133 -10.71 27.95 -16.06
C PRO A 133 -9.71 27.45 -17.12
N PHE A 134 -8.48 27.20 -16.70
CA PHE A 134 -7.41 26.65 -17.52
C PHE A 134 -6.95 25.29 -16.99
N ILE A 135 -7.39 24.23 -17.62
CA ILE A 135 -7.26 22.84 -17.15
C ILE A 135 -5.92 22.24 -17.56
N LYS A 136 -5.24 21.60 -16.62
CA LYS A 136 -4.02 20.82 -16.79
C LYS A 136 -4.28 19.34 -16.48
N PRO A 137 -3.37 18.41 -16.81
CA PRO A 137 -3.54 16.98 -16.50
C PRO A 137 -3.78 16.66 -15.02
N GLY A 138 -3.24 17.46 -14.11
CA GLY A 138 -3.43 17.34 -12.66
C GLY A 138 -4.88 17.60 -12.22
N ASP A 139 -5.60 18.44 -12.96
CA ASP A 139 -6.94 18.91 -12.62
C ASP A 139 -8.06 17.96 -13.06
N ILE A 140 -7.74 16.94 -13.85
CA ILE A 140 -8.71 15.91 -14.30
C ILE A 140 -8.66 14.76 -13.32
N TYR A 141 -9.72 14.54 -12.55
CA TYR A 141 -9.88 13.40 -11.63
C TYR A 141 -10.86 12.38 -12.21
N PRO A 142 -10.90 11.15 -11.71
CA PRO A 142 -11.85 10.12 -12.20
C PRO A 142 -13.31 10.56 -12.08
N ASN A 143 -13.68 11.27 -11.02
CA ASN A 143 -15.07 11.64 -10.70
C ASN A 143 -15.41 13.11 -10.96
N TYR A 144 -14.42 14.00 -11.16
CA TYR A 144 -14.65 15.42 -11.39
C TYR A 144 -13.45 16.08 -12.09
N VAL A 145 -13.65 17.31 -12.57
CA VAL A 145 -12.59 18.19 -13.04
C VAL A 145 -12.45 19.35 -12.05
N ASP A 146 -11.22 19.65 -11.63
CA ASP A 146 -10.95 20.79 -10.75
C ASP A 146 -10.74 22.06 -11.62
N TYR A 147 -11.59 23.04 -11.38
CA TYR A 147 -11.57 24.31 -12.12
C TYR A 147 -10.95 25.46 -11.33
N THR A 148 -10.36 25.18 -10.16
CA THR A 148 -9.96 26.22 -9.20
C THR A 148 -8.49 26.59 -9.26
N ASN A 149 -7.64 25.74 -9.88
CA ASN A 149 -6.19 25.89 -9.82
C ASN A 149 -5.63 27.03 -10.65
N GLU A 150 -6.06 27.16 -11.92
CA GLU A 150 -5.61 28.23 -12.81
C GLU A 150 -6.75 28.70 -13.72
N GLY A 151 -6.65 29.94 -14.19
CA GLY A 151 -7.58 30.51 -15.14
C GLY A 151 -6.92 31.47 -16.10
N LEU A 152 -7.62 31.81 -17.19
CA LEU A 152 -7.23 32.78 -18.17
C LEU A 152 -8.18 33.97 -18.12
N SER A 153 -7.67 35.16 -18.48
CA SER A 153 -8.50 36.30 -18.80
C SER A 153 -9.20 36.09 -20.15
N PHE A 154 -10.29 36.82 -20.43
CA PHE A 154 -10.92 36.80 -21.76
C PHE A 154 -9.92 37.05 -22.88
N LYS A 155 -8.96 37.98 -22.70
CA LYS A 155 -7.86 38.23 -23.64
C LYS A 155 -6.98 37.00 -23.84
N GLY A 156 -6.73 36.24 -22.78
CA GLY A 156 -5.96 34.99 -22.83
C GLY A 156 -6.69 33.89 -23.63
N VAL A 157 -8.00 33.79 -23.44
CA VAL A 157 -8.87 32.83 -24.17
C VAL A 157 -8.89 33.21 -25.67
N ASP A 158 -9.08 34.47 -25.99
CA ASP A 158 -9.08 34.94 -27.38
C ASP A 158 -7.73 34.71 -28.07
N SER A 159 -6.63 34.98 -27.36
CA SER A 159 -5.27 34.71 -27.85
C SER A 159 -5.02 33.24 -28.13
N LEU A 160 -5.59 32.34 -27.30
CA LEU A 160 -5.52 30.89 -27.51
C LEU A 160 -6.41 30.43 -28.69
N GLY A 161 -7.56 31.05 -28.85
CA GLY A 161 -8.56 30.72 -29.87
C GLY A 161 -9.07 29.28 -29.76
N ARG A 162 -9.09 28.73 -28.54
CA ARG A 162 -9.47 27.33 -28.22
C ARG A 162 -10.15 27.26 -26.86
N SER A 163 -11.34 26.68 -26.85
CA SER A 163 -12.09 26.41 -25.63
C SER A 163 -12.95 25.16 -25.82
N ALA A 164 -13.25 24.46 -24.76
CA ALA A 164 -14.21 23.37 -24.74
C ALA A 164 -15.49 23.85 -24.03
N ILE A 165 -16.63 23.51 -24.62
CA ILE A 165 -17.96 23.83 -24.07
C ILE A 165 -18.41 22.75 -23.10
N GLU A 166 -19.41 23.05 -22.29
CA GLU A 166 -20.11 22.07 -21.44
C GLU A 166 -20.49 20.81 -22.23
N GLY A 167 -20.35 19.64 -21.61
CA GLY A 167 -20.57 18.34 -22.23
C GLY A 167 -19.40 17.84 -23.10
N SER A 168 -18.33 18.64 -23.27
CA SER A 168 -17.11 18.15 -23.92
C SER A 168 -16.33 17.22 -22.98
N ILE A 169 -15.54 16.32 -23.56
CA ILE A 169 -14.65 15.44 -22.81
C ILE A 169 -13.21 15.91 -23.03
N LEU A 170 -12.47 16.06 -21.93
CA LEU A 170 -11.03 16.30 -21.94
C LEU A 170 -10.30 14.98 -21.71
N MET A 171 -9.25 14.72 -22.51
CA MET A 171 -8.39 13.56 -22.34
C MET A 171 -6.93 13.94 -22.37
N VAL A 172 -6.16 13.48 -21.38
CA VAL A 172 -4.70 13.64 -21.33
C VAL A 172 -4.07 12.72 -22.38
N CYS A 173 -3.23 13.32 -23.22
CA CYS A 173 -2.58 12.65 -24.35
C CYS A 173 -1.04 12.70 -24.30
N ILE A 174 -0.45 13.29 -23.26
CA ILE A 174 1.00 13.32 -23.02
C ILE A 174 1.28 12.97 -21.56
N GLY A 175 2.13 12.00 -21.32
CA GLY A 175 2.48 11.50 -19.99
C GLY A 175 1.46 10.46 -19.50
N THR A 176 0.50 10.85 -18.69
CA THR A 176 -0.59 9.97 -18.20
C THR A 176 -1.70 9.84 -19.23
N ILE A 177 -1.39 9.20 -20.37
CA ILE A 177 -2.35 9.00 -21.48
C ILE A 177 -3.60 8.29 -20.96
N GLY A 178 -4.76 8.72 -21.45
CA GLY A 178 -6.05 8.08 -21.18
C GLY A 178 -6.85 8.68 -20.02
N LYS A 179 -6.22 9.46 -19.14
CA LYS A 179 -6.92 10.16 -18.06
C LYS A 179 -7.93 11.14 -18.66
N CYS A 180 -9.22 10.93 -18.46
CA CYS A 180 -10.28 11.72 -19.09
C CYS A 180 -11.48 11.95 -18.20
N ASN A 181 -12.19 13.07 -18.44
CA ASN A 181 -13.49 13.35 -17.84
C ASN A 181 -14.31 14.34 -18.70
N SER A 182 -15.63 14.32 -18.54
CA SER A 182 -16.52 15.34 -19.06
C SER A 182 -16.45 16.63 -18.26
N ILE A 183 -16.72 17.75 -18.89
CA ILE A 183 -16.77 19.08 -18.25
C ILE A 183 -18.21 19.60 -18.19
N ASP A 184 -18.54 20.25 -17.08
CA ASP A 184 -19.86 20.82 -16.78
C ASP A 184 -19.94 22.35 -17.03
N LYS A 185 -18.82 22.96 -17.45
CA LYS A 185 -18.75 24.37 -17.83
C LYS A 185 -17.62 24.64 -18.83
N ILE A 186 -17.72 25.76 -19.52
CA ILE A 186 -16.69 26.18 -20.48
C ILE A 186 -15.33 26.28 -19.80
N CYS A 187 -14.29 25.77 -20.45
CA CYS A 187 -12.90 25.89 -20.00
C CYS A 187 -11.91 25.94 -21.18
N THR A 188 -10.69 26.34 -20.87
CA THR A 188 -9.52 26.17 -21.72
C THR A 188 -8.60 25.10 -21.13
N PHE A 189 -7.65 24.59 -21.89
CA PHE A 189 -6.81 23.48 -21.46
C PHE A 189 -5.44 23.52 -22.12
N ASN A 190 -4.44 22.93 -21.49
CA ASN A 190 -3.06 22.97 -21.96
C ASN A 190 -2.82 21.98 -23.13
N GLN A 191 -1.65 22.08 -23.77
CA GLN A 191 -1.27 21.27 -24.93
C GLN A 191 -1.12 19.76 -24.66
N GLN A 192 -1.15 19.32 -23.41
CA GLN A 192 -1.09 17.91 -23.06
C GLN A 192 -2.47 17.22 -23.15
N ILE A 193 -3.53 18.02 -23.34
CA ILE A 193 -4.91 17.59 -23.35
C ILE A 193 -5.50 17.76 -24.75
N ASN A 194 -6.20 16.75 -25.23
CA ASN A 194 -7.14 16.86 -26.35
C ASN A 194 -8.57 16.91 -25.80
N SER A 195 -9.44 17.66 -26.49
CA SER A 195 -10.87 17.71 -26.20
C SER A 195 -11.68 17.18 -27.35
N ILE A 196 -12.84 16.62 -27.03
CA ILE A 196 -13.91 16.31 -28.00
C ILE A 196 -15.23 16.86 -27.51
N SER A 197 -15.89 17.68 -28.33
CA SER A 197 -17.27 18.12 -28.14
C SER A 197 -18.17 17.26 -29.04
N PRO A 198 -18.93 16.31 -28.47
CA PRO A 198 -19.75 15.37 -29.28
C PRO A 198 -20.84 16.12 -30.03
N TYR A 199 -21.22 15.63 -31.23
CA TYR A 199 -22.27 16.26 -32.01
C TYR A 199 -23.67 15.83 -31.55
N LEU A 200 -24.08 14.62 -31.85
CA LEU A 200 -25.40 14.07 -31.53
C LEU A 200 -25.28 12.75 -30.79
N ILE A 201 -24.25 12.59 -29.99
CA ILE A 201 -24.02 11.41 -29.12
C ILE A 201 -24.16 11.81 -27.68
N VAL A 202 -24.55 10.85 -26.85
CA VAL A 202 -24.58 11.03 -25.39
C VAL A 202 -23.15 11.16 -24.89
N SER A 203 -22.82 12.29 -24.24
CA SER A 203 -21.48 12.59 -23.76
C SER A 203 -20.98 11.52 -22.78
N ASP A 204 -21.83 11.04 -21.88
CA ASP A 204 -21.50 10.02 -20.89
C ASP A 204 -21.22 8.65 -21.55
N PHE A 205 -21.92 8.31 -22.66
CA PHE A 205 -21.58 7.12 -23.43
C PHE A 205 -20.20 7.25 -24.09
N LEU A 206 -19.90 8.41 -24.66
CA LEU A 206 -18.58 8.66 -25.24
C LEU A 206 -17.50 8.60 -24.17
N LEU A 207 -17.73 9.16 -22.97
CA LEU A 207 -16.81 9.08 -21.83
C LEU A 207 -16.61 7.63 -21.38
N LEU A 208 -17.68 6.82 -21.33
CA LEU A 208 -17.62 5.39 -21.07
C LEU A 208 -16.72 4.68 -22.09
N ALA A 209 -16.91 4.95 -23.38
CA ALA A 209 -16.09 4.36 -24.45
C ALA A 209 -14.61 4.73 -24.30
N LEU A 210 -14.30 5.99 -23.99
CA LEU A 210 -12.92 6.46 -23.78
C LEU A 210 -12.27 5.89 -22.50
N ARG A 211 -13.06 5.53 -21.49
CA ARG A 211 -12.59 4.91 -20.24
C ARG A 211 -12.49 3.39 -20.31
N SER A 212 -13.08 2.76 -21.31
CA SER A 212 -13.04 1.30 -21.47
C SER A 212 -11.60 0.80 -21.62
N LYS A 213 -11.35 -0.41 -21.14
CA LYS A 213 -10.04 -1.05 -21.29
C LYS A 213 -9.62 -1.17 -22.74
N TYR A 214 -10.57 -1.54 -23.62
CA TYR A 214 -10.36 -1.57 -25.07
C TYR A 214 -9.74 -0.27 -25.58
N PHE A 215 -10.36 0.87 -25.26
CA PHE A 215 -9.89 2.17 -25.74
C PHE A 215 -8.55 2.58 -25.11
N GLN A 216 -8.41 2.37 -23.81
CA GLN A 216 -7.19 2.70 -23.08
C GLN A 216 -5.98 1.92 -23.61
N ASP A 217 -6.11 0.61 -23.81
CA ASP A 217 -5.05 -0.24 -24.36
C ASP A 217 -4.69 0.21 -25.81
N THR A 218 -5.70 0.48 -26.65
CA THR A 218 -5.49 0.98 -28.03
C THR A 218 -4.79 2.36 -28.03
N ALA A 219 -5.16 3.25 -27.12
CA ALA A 219 -4.55 4.57 -27.00
C ALA A 219 -3.07 4.49 -26.61
N TRP A 220 -2.73 3.59 -25.69
CA TRP A 220 -1.36 3.30 -25.30
C TRP A 220 -0.55 2.67 -26.43
N GLU A 221 -1.10 1.69 -27.12
CA GLU A 221 -0.45 1.02 -28.26
C GLU A 221 -0.14 1.99 -29.40
N LYS A 222 -1.08 2.87 -29.74
CA LYS A 222 -0.90 3.88 -30.78
C LYS A 222 -0.03 5.07 -30.34
N SER A 223 0.33 5.18 -29.06
CA SER A 223 1.23 6.22 -28.56
C SER A 223 2.66 6.01 -29.05
N SER A 224 3.45 7.09 -29.10
CA SER A 224 4.88 7.02 -29.37
C SER A 224 5.64 7.27 -28.09
N SER A 225 6.65 6.45 -27.78
CA SER A 225 7.47 6.61 -26.58
C SER A 225 8.95 6.50 -26.92
N THR A 226 9.72 7.55 -26.59
CA THR A 226 11.18 7.47 -26.40
C THR A 226 11.55 7.84 -24.97
N THR A 227 10.88 8.80 -24.36
CA THR A 227 11.10 9.25 -22.98
C THR A 227 9.78 9.53 -22.28
N ILE A 228 8.82 10.14 -22.97
CA ILE A 228 7.47 10.45 -22.48
C ILE A 228 6.47 9.95 -23.53
N ALA A 229 5.47 9.18 -23.11
CA ALA A 229 4.44 8.68 -24.01
C ALA A 229 3.60 9.86 -24.57
N ILE A 230 3.40 9.88 -25.89
CA ILE A 230 2.66 10.93 -26.59
C ILE A 230 1.66 10.28 -27.58
N LEU A 231 0.39 10.58 -27.38
CA LEU A 231 -0.68 10.29 -28.32
C LEU A 231 -1.10 11.58 -29.02
N ASN A 232 -0.54 11.87 -30.19
CA ASN A 232 -0.90 13.10 -30.90
C ASN A 232 -2.37 13.08 -31.36
N LYS A 233 -2.94 14.27 -31.61
CA LYS A 233 -4.35 14.45 -31.99
C LYS A 233 -4.76 13.55 -33.17
N GLY A 234 -3.93 13.51 -34.24
CA GLY A 234 -4.25 12.72 -35.43
C GLY A 234 -4.35 11.22 -35.15
N LYS A 235 -3.46 10.65 -34.33
CA LYS A 235 -3.53 9.26 -33.89
C LYS A 235 -4.75 9.02 -33.02
N TRP A 236 -5.03 9.93 -32.08
CA TRP A 236 -6.20 9.85 -31.19
C TRP A 236 -7.52 9.90 -31.95
N GLU A 237 -7.68 10.84 -32.89
CA GLU A 237 -8.89 10.98 -33.74
C GLU A 237 -9.18 9.73 -34.58
N ASN A 238 -8.13 8.99 -34.95
CA ASN A 238 -8.24 7.77 -35.76
C ASN A 238 -8.51 6.51 -34.95
N ILE A 239 -8.62 6.56 -33.62
CA ILE A 239 -9.04 5.40 -32.82
C ILE A 239 -10.52 5.12 -33.12
N GLY A 240 -10.82 3.85 -33.43
CA GLY A 240 -12.20 3.38 -33.61
C GLY A 240 -12.92 3.23 -32.29
N ILE A 241 -14.18 3.61 -32.24
CA ILE A 241 -15.08 3.34 -31.10
C ILE A 241 -16.37 2.71 -31.64
N PRO A 242 -17.03 1.85 -30.84
CA PRO A 242 -18.36 1.36 -31.17
C PRO A 242 -19.40 2.47 -30.97
N LEU A 243 -20.33 2.60 -31.86
CA LEU A 243 -21.44 3.57 -31.80
C LEU A 243 -22.76 2.82 -31.80
N PRO A 244 -23.53 2.79 -30.70
CA PRO A 244 -24.89 2.29 -30.66
C PRO A 244 -25.92 3.29 -31.20
N PRO A 245 -27.16 2.87 -31.48
CA PRO A 245 -28.32 3.73 -31.59
C PRO A 245 -28.42 4.72 -30.40
N LEU A 246 -28.95 5.92 -30.66
CA LEU A 246 -28.99 6.98 -29.64
C LEU A 246 -29.77 6.57 -28.37
N ASP A 247 -30.93 5.92 -28.55
CA ASP A 247 -31.75 5.47 -27.43
C ASP A 247 -31.05 4.36 -26.63
N GLU A 248 -30.30 3.51 -27.31
CA GLU A 248 -29.48 2.49 -26.64
C GLU A 248 -28.30 3.10 -25.87
N GLN A 249 -27.68 4.21 -26.35
CA GLN A 249 -26.66 4.94 -25.58
C GLN A 249 -27.21 5.37 -24.22
N HIS A 250 -28.44 5.90 -24.18
CA HIS A 250 -29.11 6.31 -22.93
C HIS A 250 -29.32 5.11 -22.00
N ARG A 251 -29.86 3.98 -22.52
CA ARG A 251 -30.07 2.77 -21.71
C ARG A 251 -28.76 2.19 -21.16
N ILE A 252 -27.68 2.23 -21.96
CA ILE A 252 -26.36 1.77 -21.52
C ILE A 252 -25.84 2.65 -20.39
N VAL A 253 -25.89 3.99 -20.55
CA VAL A 253 -25.41 4.94 -19.53
C VAL A 253 -26.19 4.76 -18.23
N GLU A 254 -27.53 4.69 -18.29
CA GLU A 254 -28.38 4.46 -17.12
C GLU A 254 -27.98 3.17 -16.40
N ARG A 255 -27.86 2.07 -17.16
CA ARG A 255 -27.49 0.76 -16.58
C ARG A 255 -26.07 0.73 -16.00
N VAL A 256 -25.12 1.38 -16.65
CA VAL A 256 -23.75 1.54 -16.11
C VAL A 256 -23.78 2.31 -14.80
N ASN A 257 -24.50 3.43 -14.74
CA ASN A 257 -24.58 4.24 -13.52
C ASN A 257 -25.22 3.47 -12.36
N GLU A 258 -26.29 2.71 -12.60
CA GLU A 258 -26.89 1.81 -11.58
C GLU A 258 -25.87 0.79 -11.07
N LEU A 259 -25.15 0.11 -11.95
CA LEU A 259 -24.19 -0.92 -11.58
C LEU A 259 -22.95 -0.33 -10.88
N MET A 260 -22.49 0.86 -11.29
CA MET A 260 -21.41 1.56 -10.62
C MET A 260 -21.80 1.99 -9.21
N ALA A 261 -23.04 2.46 -8.99
CA ALA A 261 -23.54 2.78 -7.66
C ALA A 261 -23.59 1.53 -6.76
N LEU A 262 -24.00 0.37 -7.29
CA LEU A 262 -23.91 -0.90 -6.54
C LEU A 262 -22.46 -1.29 -6.22
N CYS A 263 -21.51 -1.06 -7.14
CA CYS A 263 -20.09 -1.27 -6.85
C CYS A 263 -19.58 -0.36 -5.73
N ASP A 264 -20.02 0.92 -5.68
CA ASP A 264 -19.68 1.86 -4.60
C ASP A 264 -20.22 1.38 -3.25
N GLU A 265 -21.45 0.86 -3.22
CA GLU A 265 -22.07 0.29 -2.02
C GLU A 265 -21.31 -0.96 -1.55
N LEU A 266 -21.00 -1.89 -2.45
CA LEU A 266 -20.21 -3.09 -2.15
C LEU A 266 -18.81 -2.74 -1.59
N GLU A 267 -18.14 -1.74 -2.16
CA GLU A 267 -16.83 -1.28 -1.70
C GLU A 267 -16.91 -0.70 -0.28
N LYS A 268 -17.96 0.08 -0.01
CA LYS A 268 -18.22 0.64 1.32
C LYS A 268 -18.53 -0.45 2.35
N GLU A 269 -19.41 -1.40 2.00
CA GLU A 269 -19.76 -2.52 2.89
C GLU A 269 -18.53 -3.38 3.21
N GLN A 270 -17.71 -3.71 2.20
CA GLN A 270 -16.49 -4.48 2.40
C GLN A 270 -15.48 -3.74 3.28
N THR A 271 -15.33 -2.43 3.09
CA THR A 271 -14.45 -1.59 3.92
C THR A 271 -14.92 -1.58 5.39
N ASN A 272 -16.23 -1.43 5.61
CA ASN A 272 -16.81 -1.49 6.94
C ASN A 272 -16.64 -2.87 7.59
N SER A 273 -16.85 -3.94 6.83
CA SER A 273 -16.66 -5.32 7.26
C SER A 273 -15.21 -5.58 7.67
N ASN A 274 -14.23 -5.13 6.87
CA ASN A 274 -12.82 -5.25 7.19
C ASN A 274 -12.47 -4.52 8.50
N THR A 275 -12.96 -3.29 8.68
CA THR A 275 -12.74 -2.51 9.92
C THR A 275 -13.37 -3.19 11.14
N ALA A 276 -14.59 -3.70 11.00
CA ALA A 276 -15.25 -4.44 12.07
C ALA A 276 -14.51 -5.73 12.42
N HIS A 277 -14.00 -6.45 11.42
CA HIS A 277 -13.18 -7.64 11.61
C HIS A 277 -11.86 -7.33 12.34
N GLU A 278 -11.13 -6.27 11.94
CA GLU A 278 -9.91 -5.83 12.64
C GLU A 278 -10.19 -5.51 14.10
N THR A 279 -11.28 -4.78 14.37
CA THR A 279 -11.71 -4.45 15.74
C THR A 279 -12.05 -5.72 16.55
N LEU A 280 -12.76 -6.67 15.94
CA LEU A 280 -13.12 -7.93 16.60
C LEU A 280 -11.86 -8.73 16.97
N VAL A 281 -10.90 -8.84 16.05
CA VAL A 281 -9.61 -9.51 16.31
C VAL A 281 -8.89 -8.85 17.47
N GLU A 282 -8.77 -7.52 17.49
CA GLU A 282 -8.11 -6.79 18.56
C GLU A 282 -8.80 -7.01 19.92
N VAL A 283 -10.12 -6.88 19.97
CA VAL A 283 -10.89 -7.06 21.21
C VAL A 283 -10.78 -8.49 21.73
N LEU A 284 -10.90 -9.50 20.87
CA LEU A 284 -10.81 -10.90 21.32
C LEU A 284 -9.40 -11.27 21.77
N LEU A 285 -8.38 -10.83 21.06
CA LEU A 285 -6.98 -11.07 21.46
C LEU A 285 -6.60 -10.33 22.75
N SER A 286 -7.12 -9.12 22.98
CA SER A 286 -6.87 -8.39 24.22
C SER A 286 -7.44 -9.11 25.44
N THR A 287 -8.56 -9.85 25.29
CA THR A 287 -9.11 -10.63 26.42
C THR A 287 -8.16 -11.70 26.94
N LEU A 288 -7.23 -12.19 26.11
CA LEU A 288 -6.18 -13.16 26.53
C LEU A 288 -5.12 -12.48 27.39
N THR A 289 -4.67 -11.30 27.01
CA THR A 289 -3.65 -10.54 27.75
C THR A 289 -4.21 -9.96 29.05
N ASP A 290 -5.46 -9.52 29.05
CA ASP A 290 -6.13 -8.88 30.17
C ASP A 290 -6.68 -9.87 31.20
N ALA A 291 -6.69 -11.18 30.91
CA ALA A 291 -7.15 -12.22 31.81
C ALA A 291 -6.39 -12.19 33.15
N LYS A 292 -7.12 -12.04 34.26
CA LYS A 292 -6.55 -11.88 35.61
C LYS A 292 -6.17 -13.20 36.26
N ASN A 293 -6.77 -14.29 35.83
CA ASN A 293 -6.54 -15.62 36.40
C ASN A 293 -6.69 -16.72 35.33
N SER A 294 -6.35 -17.94 35.70
CA SER A 294 -6.36 -19.11 34.79
C SER A 294 -7.75 -19.43 34.21
N ASN A 295 -8.83 -19.14 34.95
CA ASN A 295 -10.20 -19.40 34.47
C ASN A 295 -10.59 -18.35 33.40
N ASP A 296 -10.34 -17.08 33.69
CA ASP A 296 -10.57 -16.00 32.71
C ASP A 296 -9.80 -16.25 31.42
N PHE A 297 -8.52 -16.66 31.53
CA PHE A 297 -7.70 -17.00 30.37
C PHE A 297 -8.28 -18.18 29.58
N LYS A 298 -8.73 -19.24 30.27
CA LYS A 298 -9.34 -20.39 29.62
C LYS A 298 -10.62 -20.03 28.86
N GLU A 299 -11.47 -19.20 29.44
CA GLU A 299 -12.69 -18.72 28.78
C GLU A 299 -12.37 -17.84 27.58
N ALA A 300 -11.41 -16.91 27.71
CA ALA A 300 -10.95 -16.08 26.61
C ALA A 300 -10.37 -16.92 25.46
N TRP A 301 -9.55 -17.93 25.81
CA TRP A 301 -9.00 -18.88 24.83
C TRP A 301 -10.09 -19.67 24.11
N GLN A 302 -11.09 -20.18 24.83
CA GLN A 302 -12.20 -20.90 24.21
C GLN A 302 -12.98 -20.04 23.20
N ARG A 303 -13.16 -18.76 23.49
CA ARG A 303 -13.79 -17.80 22.56
C ARG A 303 -12.95 -17.61 21.30
N VAL A 304 -11.65 -17.34 21.44
CA VAL A 304 -10.73 -17.18 20.30
C VAL A 304 -10.67 -18.46 19.47
N ALA A 305 -10.52 -19.63 20.13
CA ALA A 305 -10.44 -20.93 19.45
C ALA A 305 -11.75 -21.30 18.72
N GLY A 306 -12.91 -20.96 19.31
CA GLY A 306 -14.22 -21.19 18.69
C GLY A 306 -14.50 -20.36 17.44
N CYS A 307 -13.78 -19.24 17.27
CA CYS A 307 -13.90 -18.33 16.12
C CYS A 307 -12.63 -18.29 15.26
N PHE A 308 -11.72 -19.25 15.42
CA PHE A 308 -10.36 -19.21 14.82
C PHE A 308 -10.41 -19.00 13.32
N ASP A 309 -11.19 -19.78 12.59
CA ASP A 309 -11.29 -19.71 11.13
C ASP A 309 -11.92 -18.40 10.61
N THR A 310 -12.67 -17.71 11.46
CA THR A 310 -13.26 -16.41 11.12
C THR A 310 -12.31 -15.25 11.45
N LEU A 311 -11.52 -15.37 12.51
CA LEU A 311 -10.63 -14.31 12.98
C LEU A 311 -9.36 -14.21 12.17
N PHE A 312 -8.76 -15.33 11.77
CA PHE A 312 -7.43 -15.35 11.17
C PHE A 312 -7.47 -15.57 9.66
N THR A 313 -8.21 -14.68 8.98
CA THR A 313 -8.42 -14.71 7.52
C THR A 313 -7.56 -13.72 6.74
N THR A 314 -6.80 -12.86 7.43
CA THR A 314 -5.95 -11.84 6.82
C THR A 314 -4.53 -11.88 7.39
N GLU A 315 -3.52 -11.47 6.60
CA GLU A 315 -2.14 -11.35 7.10
C GLU A 315 -2.07 -10.45 8.33
N HIS A 316 -2.84 -9.36 8.35
CA HIS A 316 -2.90 -8.44 9.49
C HIS A 316 -3.40 -9.13 10.77
N SER A 317 -4.44 -9.95 10.68
CA SER A 317 -4.95 -10.69 11.85
C SER A 317 -3.94 -11.71 12.38
N ILE A 318 -3.17 -12.36 11.50
CA ILE A 318 -2.08 -13.25 11.89
C ILE A 318 -0.93 -12.46 12.56
N ASP A 319 -0.59 -11.27 12.05
CA ASP A 319 0.42 -10.41 12.70
C ASP A 319 -0.02 -9.98 14.10
N LYS A 320 -1.30 -9.67 14.29
CA LYS A 320 -1.87 -9.40 15.63
C LYS A 320 -1.79 -10.63 16.54
N LEU A 321 -2.05 -11.83 16.02
CA LEU A 321 -1.87 -13.09 16.78
C LEU A 321 -0.41 -13.27 17.21
N LYS A 322 0.56 -13.07 16.31
CA LYS A 322 1.99 -13.12 16.65
C LYS A 322 2.36 -12.13 17.76
N GLN A 323 1.85 -10.90 17.69
CA GLN A 323 2.06 -9.90 18.75
C GLN A 323 1.45 -10.34 20.08
N THR A 324 0.28 -10.95 20.07
CA THR A 324 -0.37 -11.49 21.27
C THR A 324 0.43 -12.65 21.86
N ILE A 325 0.97 -13.56 21.04
CA ILE A 325 1.85 -14.65 21.49
C ILE A 325 3.07 -14.09 22.20
N LEU A 326 3.74 -13.07 21.62
CA LEU A 326 4.88 -12.40 22.28
C LEU A 326 4.47 -11.76 23.62
N GLN A 327 3.31 -11.13 23.69
CA GLN A 327 2.81 -10.51 24.92
C GLN A 327 2.52 -11.58 25.99
N LEU A 328 1.89 -12.69 25.63
CA LEU A 328 1.64 -13.81 26.56
C LEU A 328 2.94 -14.46 27.03
N ALA A 329 3.95 -14.55 26.17
CA ALA A 329 5.28 -15.05 26.51
C ALA A 329 5.92 -14.23 27.62
N VAL A 330 5.90 -12.89 27.50
CA VAL A 330 6.51 -11.99 28.49
C VAL A 330 5.68 -11.79 29.76
N MET A 331 4.41 -12.19 29.74
CA MET A 331 3.53 -12.18 30.93
C MET A 331 3.55 -13.53 31.69
N GLY A 332 4.35 -14.50 31.24
CA GLY A 332 4.40 -15.83 31.85
C GLY A 332 3.13 -16.67 31.65
N LYS A 333 2.33 -16.34 30.61
CA LYS A 333 1.05 -17.03 30.32
C LYS A 333 1.15 -18.04 29.16
N LEU A 334 2.32 -18.17 28.51
CA LEU A 334 2.50 -19.01 27.32
C LEU A 334 2.87 -20.46 27.64
N VAL A 335 3.66 -20.66 28.70
CA VAL A 335 4.12 -21.98 29.16
C VAL A 335 3.79 -22.17 30.65
N ARG A 336 3.76 -23.42 31.10
CA ARG A 336 3.59 -23.70 32.54
C ARG A 336 4.89 -23.46 33.27
N GLN A 337 4.83 -22.79 34.44
CA GLN A 337 5.91 -22.69 35.38
C GLN A 337 6.22 -24.07 35.97
N ASP A 338 7.51 -24.39 36.11
CA ASP A 338 7.98 -25.58 36.80
C ASP A 338 8.56 -25.18 38.16
N PRO A 339 8.01 -25.60 39.30
CA PRO A 339 8.49 -25.22 40.60
C PRO A 339 9.92 -25.77 40.93
N ASN A 340 10.47 -26.65 40.09
CA ASN A 340 11.84 -27.16 40.22
C ASN A 340 12.85 -26.29 39.45
N ASP A 341 12.42 -25.33 38.65
CA ASP A 341 13.34 -24.43 37.97
C ASP A 341 14.07 -23.54 38.98
N GLU A 342 15.35 -23.25 38.73
CA GLU A 342 16.11 -22.30 39.55
C GLU A 342 15.51 -20.89 39.41
N PRO A 343 15.11 -20.22 40.50
CA PRO A 343 14.48 -18.90 40.44
C PRO A 343 15.32 -17.86 39.68
N ALA A 344 14.66 -16.92 39.00
CA ALA A 344 15.34 -15.81 38.32
C ALA A 344 16.21 -14.98 39.24
N SER A 345 15.86 -14.87 40.55
CA SER A 345 16.66 -14.18 41.55
C SER A 345 18.06 -14.79 41.72
N GLU A 346 18.20 -16.12 41.64
CA GLU A 346 19.51 -16.79 41.69
C GLU A 346 20.30 -16.56 40.38
N LEU A 347 19.64 -16.59 39.27
CA LEU A 347 20.24 -16.22 37.96
C LEU A 347 20.81 -14.80 38.00
N LEU A 348 20.04 -13.82 38.48
CA LEU A 348 20.48 -12.43 38.61
C LEU A 348 21.67 -12.27 39.59
N LYS A 349 21.72 -13.04 40.67
CA LYS A 349 22.89 -13.09 41.59
C LYS A 349 24.15 -13.59 40.88
N LYS A 350 24.02 -14.61 40.02
CA LYS A 350 25.14 -15.11 39.20
C LYS A 350 25.63 -14.05 38.21
N ILE A 351 24.71 -13.38 37.53
CA ILE A 351 25.01 -12.27 36.60
C ILE A 351 25.72 -11.14 37.34
N ALA A 352 25.23 -10.73 38.51
CA ALA A 352 25.86 -9.68 39.32
C ALA A 352 27.28 -10.04 39.76
N LYS A 353 27.55 -11.29 40.15
CA LYS A 353 28.90 -11.78 40.49
C LYS A 353 29.82 -11.72 39.27
N GLU A 354 29.36 -12.17 38.12
CA GLU A 354 30.13 -12.17 36.86
C GLU A 354 30.42 -10.74 36.40
N LYS A 355 29.44 -9.85 36.47
CA LYS A 355 29.60 -8.41 36.22
C LYS A 355 30.67 -7.79 37.12
N ALA A 356 30.66 -8.13 38.41
CA ALA A 356 31.65 -7.65 39.37
C ALA A 356 33.06 -8.21 39.08
N ARG A 357 33.19 -9.48 38.66
CA ARG A 357 34.45 -10.12 38.25
C ARG A 357 35.04 -9.42 37.03
N LEU A 358 34.28 -9.32 35.91
CA LEU A 358 34.71 -8.69 34.66
C LEU A 358 35.05 -7.19 34.85
N GLY A 359 34.32 -6.51 35.75
CA GLY A 359 34.62 -5.13 36.11
C GLY A 359 35.95 -4.97 36.86
N LYS A 360 36.34 -5.92 37.75
CA LYS A 360 37.64 -5.94 38.43
C LYS A 360 38.79 -6.28 37.49
N GLU A 361 38.57 -7.16 36.54
CA GLU A 361 39.52 -7.58 35.51
C GLU A 361 39.71 -6.51 34.41
N GLY A 362 38.88 -5.47 34.39
CA GLY A 362 38.92 -4.38 33.40
C GLY A 362 38.36 -4.76 32.03
N GLU A 363 37.71 -5.92 31.90
CA GLU A 363 37.12 -6.39 30.66
C GLU A 363 35.84 -5.64 30.29
N ILE A 364 35.09 -5.14 31.28
CA ILE A 364 33.94 -4.27 31.08
C ILE A 364 34.11 -2.93 31.78
N LYS A 365 33.59 -1.87 31.17
CA LYS A 365 33.58 -0.53 31.76
C LYS A 365 32.64 -0.49 32.97
N LYS A 366 33.05 0.22 34.03
CA LYS A 366 32.17 0.47 35.18
C LYS A 366 30.91 1.22 34.70
N GLN A 367 29.77 0.61 34.93
CA GLN A 367 28.47 1.20 34.59
C GLN A 367 27.95 2.04 35.76
N ALA A 368 27.27 3.14 35.47
CA ALA A 368 26.59 3.93 36.50
C ALA A 368 25.37 3.15 37.05
N ALA A 369 25.11 3.32 38.34
CA ALA A 369 23.88 2.75 38.92
C ALA A 369 22.65 3.42 38.29
N LEU A 370 21.66 2.63 37.93
CA LEU A 370 20.38 3.11 37.44
C LEU A 370 19.40 3.33 38.60
N PRO A 371 18.37 4.19 38.40
CA PRO A 371 17.28 4.32 39.38
C PRO A 371 16.57 2.97 39.59
N GLU A 372 16.03 2.78 40.78
CA GLU A 372 15.19 1.61 41.08
C GLU A 372 13.94 1.59 40.19
N ILE A 373 13.43 0.38 39.92
CA ILE A 373 12.21 0.20 39.15
C ILE A 373 11.02 0.59 40.03
N THR A 374 10.22 1.55 39.58
CA THR A 374 9.00 1.99 40.27
C THR A 374 7.83 1.06 40.02
N GLU A 375 6.80 1.10 40.87
CA GLU A 375 5.58 0.31 40.65
C GLU A 375 4.86 0.70 39.38
N GLU A 376 4.96 1.97 38.92
CA GLU A 376 4.38 2.45 37.68
C GLU A 376 5.05 1.85 36.43
N GLU A 377 6.32 1.40 36.57
CA GLU A 377 7.07 0.72 35.52
C GLU A 377 6.73 -0.79 35.42
N LYS A 378 5.90 -1.32 36.33
CA LYS A 378 5.47 -2.72 36.42
C LYS A 378 3.98 -2.88 36.02
N PRO A 379 3.66 -2.93 34.72
CA PRO A 379 2.26 -2.84 34.27
C PRO A 379 1.42 -4.11 34.50
N PHE A 380 2.02 -5.21 34.95
CA PHE A 380 1.34 -6.48 35.24
C PHE A 380 2.06 -7.26 36.32
N GLU A 381 1.35 -8.20 36.95
CA GLU A 381 1.93 -9.11 37.94
C GLU A 381 2.77 -10.20 37.25
N LEU A 382 3.92 -10.53 37.85
CA LEU A 382 4.77 -11.63 37.38
C LEU A 382 4.45 -12.95 38.10
N PRO A 383 4.72 -14.10 37.45
CA PRO A 383 4.81 -15.39 38.15
C PRO A 383 5.84 -15.33 39.29
N ASN A 384 5.66 -16.15 40.35
CA ASN A 384 6.43 -16.06 41.60
C ASN A 384 7.95 -16.12 41.46
N GLU A 385 8.45 -16.88 40.47
CA GLU A 385 9.91 -17.10 40.30
C GLU A 385 10.52 -16.16 39.24
N TRP A 386 9.78 -15.16 38.79
CA TRP A 386 10.21 -14.17 37.80
C TRP A 386 10.65 -12.86 38.50
N GLU A 387 11.52 -12.11 37.85
CA GLU A 387 12.03 -10.83 38.38
C GLU A 387 11.94 -9.70 37.36
N TRP A 388 11.73 -8.48 37.88
CA TRP A 388 11.88 -7.24 37.11
C TRP A 388 13.34 -6.77 37.15
N VAL A 389 13.91 -6.38 35.98
CA VAL A 389 15.32 -5.95 35.92
C VAL A 389 15.51 -4.86 34.85
N LYS A 390 16.48 -3.98 35.02
CA LYS A 390 16.88 -3.05 33.96
C LYS A 390 17.76 -3.76 32.93
N CYS A 391 17.61 -3.41 31.62
CA CYS A 391 18.38 -4.01 30.54
C CYS A 391 19.89 -3.96 30.77
N GLN A 392 20.42 -2.87 31.33
CA GLN A 392 21.82 -2.71 31.66
C GLN A 392 22.35 -3.78 32.66
N ASP A 393 21.48 -4.30 33.51
CA ASP A 393 21.92 -5.19 34.59
C ASP A 393 22.19 -6.62 34.11
N ILE A 394 21.60 -7.01 32.99
CA ILE A 394 21.80 -8.32 32.34
C ILE A 394 22.78 -8.26 31.17
N CYS A 395 23.30 -7.09 30.81
CA CYS A 395 24.13 -6.91 29.63
C CYS A 395 25.59 -6.56 29.98
N SER A 396 26.52 -7.25 29.33
CA SER A 396 27.96 -6.96 29.40
C SER A 396 28.33 -5.73 28.56
N LYS A 397 27.61 -5.49 27.45
CA LYS A 397 27.86 -4.35 26.56
C LYS A 397 26.54 -3.87 25.91
N ILE A 398 26.30 -2.55 25.97
CA ILE A 398 25.29 -1.85 25.20
C ILE A 398 26.02 -0.70 24.51
N THR A 399 26.03 -0.72 23.18
CA THR A 399 26.76 0.29 22.39
C THR A 399 26.04 0.52 21.06
N ASP A 400 26.26 1.67 20.46
CA ASP A 400 25.83 1.97 19.09
C ASP A 400 27.02 1.85 18.11
N GLY A 401 26.70 1.88 16.83
CA GLY A 401 27.70 1.83 15.77
C GLY A 401 28.52 3.13 15.66
N GLU A 402 29.25 3.25 14.56
CA GLU A 402 30.17 4.35 14.30
C GLU A 402 29.43 5.69 14.13
N HIS A 403 29.97 6.74 14.77
CA HIS A 403 29.42 8.10 14.72
C HIS A 403 29.98 8.94 13.58
N ILE A 404 31.23 8.68 13.20
CA ILE A 404 31.89 9.33 12.05
C ILE A 404 31.45 8.59 10.79
N THR A 405 31.17 9.32 9.71
CA THR A 405 30.81 8.68 8.44
C THR A 405 31.93 7.76 7.97
N PRO A 406 31.71 6.43 7.91
CA PRO A 406 32.75 5.50 7.48
C PRO A 406 33.12 5.68 6.00
N ASN A 407 34.36 5.37 5.66
CA ASN A 407 34.79 5.21 4.27
C ASN A 407 34.09 3.97 3.69
N ARG A 408 33.33 4.16 2.62
CA ARG A 408 32.60 3.08 1.94
C ARG A 408 33.40 2.56 0.76
N SER A 409 33.18 1.30 0.44
CA SER A 409 33.73 0.61 -0.74
C SER A 409 32.62 -0.08 -1.53
N GLU A 410 32.90 -0.48 -2.76
CA GLU A 410 31.95 -1.25 -3.58
C GLU A 410 31.81 -2.70 -3.11
N THR A 411 32.85 -3.23 -2.47
CA THR A 411 32.91 -4.59 -1.91
C THR A 411 33.69 -4.59 -0.61
N GLY A 412 33.56 -5.63 0.22
CA GLY A 412 34.28 -5.74 1.50
C GLY A 412 33.38 -6.28 2.61
N HIS A 413 33.55 -5.74 3.80
CA HIS A 413 32.76 -6.11 4.98
C HIS A 413 31.45 -5.34 5.06
N PHE A 414 30.40 -5.97 5.57
CA PHE A 414 29.07 -5.38 5.67
C PHE A 414 29.01 -4.25 6.71
N LEU A 415 28.49 -3.10 6.29
CA LEU A 415 28.19 -1.95 7.14
C LEU A 415 26.69 -1.83 7.33
N LEU A 416 26.21 -2.32 8.46
CA LEU A 416 24.78 -2.28 8.79
C LEU A 416 24.33 -0.90 9.25
N SER A 417 23.11 -0.58 8.93
CA SER A 417 22.36 0.58 9.42
C SER A 417 20.98 0.16 9.91
N ALA A 418 20.17 1.08 10.42
CA ALA A 418 18.81 0.78 10.86
C ALA A 418 17.96 0.09 9.78
N ARG A 419 18.21 0.34 8.48
CA ARG A 419 17.47 -0.31 7.38
C ARG A 419 17.71 -1.82 7.29
N ASN A 420 18.91 -2.27 7.71
CA ASN A 420 19.33 -3.65 7.66
C ASN A 420 18.85 -4.48 8.86
N VAL A 421 18.40 -3.83 9.95
CA VAL A 421 17.84 -4.48 11.13
C VAL A 421 16.34 -4.59 10.98
N THR A 422 15.81 -5.82 10.88
CA THR A 422 14.37 -6.11 10.80
C THR A 422 13.97 -7.12 11.87
N ASN A 423 12.65 -7.29 12.09
CA ASN A 423 12.18 -8.30 13.05
C ASN A 423 12.31 -9.74 12.52
N GLU A 424 12.50 -9.90 11.22
CA GLU A 424 12.76 -11.17 10.54
C GLU A 424 14.25 -11.55 10.56
N GLY A 425 15.14 -10.58 10.90
CA GLY A 425 16.59 -10.79 10.97
C GLY A 425 17.38 -9.65 10.33
N ILE A 426 18.66 -9.93 10.02
CA ILE A 426 19.54 -8.99 9.31
C ILE A 426 19.33 -9.14 7.82
N ILE A 427 18.93 -8.05 7.14
CA ILE A 427 18.72 -8.03 5.70
C ILE A 427 19.94 -7.37 5.01
N LEU A 428 20.55 -8.09 4.06
CA LEU A 428 21.73 -7.64 3.32
C LEU A 428 21.40 -7.02 1.95
N GLU A 429 20.13 -6.97 1.58
CA GLU A 429 19.66 -6.20 0.43
C GLU A 429 19.94 -4.71 0.67
N ASP A 430 20.59 -4.06 -0.30
CA ASP A 430 20.97 -2.64 -0.20
C ASP A 430 21.86 -2.32 1.03
N VAL A 431 22.81 -3.24 1.35
CA VAL A 431 23.81 -3.04 2.41
C VAL A 431 25.04 -2.30 1.87
N ASP A 432 25.59 -1.40 2.69
CA ASP A 432 26.85 -0.73 2.39
C ASP A 432 28.06 -1.64 2.77
N PHE A 433 29.24 -1.35 2.17
CA PHE A 433 30.48 -2.06 2.46
C PHE A 433 31.56 -1.10 2.96
N VAL A 434 32.52 -1.66 3.73
CA VAL A 434 33.73 -0.98 4.17
C VAL A 434 34.97 -1.82 3.89
N PRO A 435 36.15 -1.21 3.67
CA PRO A 435 37.43 -1.93 3.52
C PRO A 435 37.94 -2.46 4.88
N ASP A 436 38.96 -3.32 4.85
CA ASP A 436 39.49 -4.04 6.03
C ASP A 436 39.93 -3.12 7.17
N ASP A 437 40.64 -2.04 6.85
CA ASP A 437 41.15 -1.07 7.85
C ASP A 437 39.99 -0.36 8.58
N GLU A 438 38.95 -0.01 7.85
CA GLU A 438 37.77 0.61 8.37
C GLU A 438 36.93 -0.37 9.20
N PHE A 439 36.85 -1.63 8.74
CA PHE A 439 36.23 -2.72 9.48
C PHE A 439 36.85 -2.91 10.85
N GLU A 440 38.19 -3.03 10.92
CA GLU A 440 38.91 -3.16 12.18
C GLU A 440 38.75 -1.94 13.09
N ARG A 441 38.75 -0.74 12.51
CA ARG A 441 38.56 0.51 13.23
C ARG A 441 37.20 0.58 13.95
N ILE A 442 36.14 0.28 13.20
CA ILE A 442 34.75 0.36 13.72
C ILE A 442 34.52 -0.71 14.78
N ARG A 443 35.04 -1.92 14.58
CA ARG A 443 34.87 -3.05 15.51
C ARG A 443 35.55 -2.84 16.87
N LYS A 444 36.54 -1.94 17.00
CA LYS A 444 37.06 -1.55 18.31
C LYS A 444 35.97 -0.96 19.22
N ARG A 445 34.97 -0.31 18.68
CA ARG A 445 33.82 0.26 19.41
C ARG A 445 32.67 -0.71 19.49
N CYS A 446 32.24 -1.21 18.33
CA CYS A 446 31.06 -2.05 18.18
C CYS A 446 31.38 -3.25 17.27
N ASP A 447 31.40 -4.42 17.87
CA ASP A 447 31.90 -5.68 17.29
C ASP A 447 30.80 -6.77 17.29
N PRO A 448 29.71 -6.64 16.49
CA PRO A 448 28.62 -7.61 16.49
C PRO A 448 29.11 -9.03 16.23
N ASN A 449 28.70 -9.99 17.05
CA ASN A 449 28.99 -11.42 16.94
C ASN A 449 27.74 -12.25 17.27
N ILE A 450 27.76 -13.54 16.96
CA ILE A 450 26.66 -14.47 17.24
C ILE A 450 26.19 -14.32 18.68
N GLY A 451 24.89 -14.22 18.86
CA GLY A 451 24.23 -14.04 20.15
C GLY A 451 24.03 -12.59 20.59
N ASP A 452 24.66 -11.63 19.90
CA ASP A 452 24.34 -10.22 20.11
C ASP A 452 22.99 -9.87 19.50
N ILE A 453 22.33 -8.87 20.05
CA ILE A 453 21.05 -8.38 19.56
C ILE A 453 21.24 -6.97 19.00
N LEU A 454 20.78 -6.76 17.78
CA LEU A 454 20.75 -5.44 17.14
C LEU A 454 19.36 -4.83 17.28
N ILE A 455 19.32 -3.53 17.59
CA ILE A 455 18.09 -2.75 17.64
C ILE A 455 18.22 -1.48 16.79
N SER A 456 17.24 -1.21 15.97
CA SER A 456 17.22 0.02 15.16
C SER A 456 16.91 1.24 16.04
N CYS A 457 17.75 2.28 15.95
CA CYS A 457 17.70 3.47 16.81
C CYS A 457 17.14 4.71 16.11
N SER A 458 17.06 4.73 14.77
CA SER A 458 16.54 5.86 14.00
C SER A 458 15.72 5.39 12.81
N GLY A 459 14.87 6.25 12.26
CA GLY A 459 13.93 5.88 11.21
C GLY A 459 12.82 4.97 11.74
N SER A 460 12.82 3.69 11.37
CA SER A 460 11.91 2.68 11.95
C SER A 460 12.49 2.17 13.27
N VAL A 461 12.34 2.93 14.34
CA VAL A 461 12.88 2.63 15.68
C VAL A 461 12.27 1.36 16.27
N GLY A 462 13.10 0.55 16.95
CA GLY A 462 12.67 -0.60 17.75
C GLY A 462 12.61 -1.94 17.02
N ARG A 463 13.02 -2.03 15.76
CA ARG A 463 13.18 -3.33 15.08
C ARG A 463 14.37 -4.08 15.67
N VAL A 464 14.25 -5.38 15.83
CA VAL A 464 15.18 -6.23 16.58
C VAL A 464 15.62 -7.42 15.74
N ALA A 465 16.93 -7.65 15.64
CA ALA A 465 17.52 -8.82 14.98
C ALA A 465 18.60 -9.46 15.84
N LEU A 466 18.70 -10.79 15.81
CA LEU A 466 19.84 -11.53 16.32
C LEU A 466 20.98 -11.52 15.30
N VAL A 467 22.21 -11.42 15.77
CA VAL A 467 23.40 -11.56 14.93
C VAL A 467 23.63 -13.03 14.61
N ASP A 468 23.71 -13.35 13.33
CA ASP A 468 23.78 -14.70 12.79
C ASP A 468 25.19 -15.16 12.39
N LYS A 469 26.19 -14.25 12.36
CA LYS A 469 27.57 -14.54 11.96
C LYS A 469 28.60 -13.79 12.78
N ASP A 470 29.67 -14.49 13.15
CA ASP A 470 30.83 -13.88 13.81
C ASP A 470 31.69 -13.10 12.84
N ASN A 471 32.31 -12.02 13.32
CA ASN A 471 33.31 -11.25 12.61
C ASN A 471 32.91 -10.81 11.17
N THR A 472 31.61 -10.57 10.95
CA THR A 472 31.08 -10.29 9.61
C THR A 472 30.56 -8.86 9.49
N TYR A 473 30.04 -8.30 10.57
CA TYR A 473 29.29 -7.05 10.56
C TYR A 473 30.02 -5.92 11.26
N THR A 474 29.87 -4.73 10.69
CA THR A 474 30.06 -3.44 11.35
C THR A 474 28.76 -2.65 11.27
N MET A 475 28.63 -1.56 11.99
CA MET A 475 27.38 -0.78 11.99
C MET A 475 27.61 0.70 12.26
N VAL A 476 26.72 1.53 11.72
CA VAL A 476 26.63 2.96 11.99
C VAL A 476 25.67 3.23 13.16
N ARG A 477 25.76 4.41 13.75
CA ARG A 477 25.01 4.84 14.96
C ARG A 477 23.48 4.75 14.85
N SER A 478 22.92 4.52 13.68
CA SER A 478 21.47 4.33 13.50
C SER A 478 20.94 3.01 14.05
N ALA A 479 21.84 2.09 14.46
CA ALA A 479 21.52 0.87 15.16
C ALA A 479 22.41 0.71 16.40
N ALA A 480 21.92 0.03 17.43
CA ALA A 480 22.64 -0.32 18.64
C ALA A 480 22.77 -1.83 18.79
N MET A 481 23.79 -2.26 19.51
CA MET A 481 24.10 -3.64 19.87
C MET A 481 23.89 -3.84 21.36
N ILE A 482 23.20 -4.89 21.71
CA ILE A 482 22.97 -5.36 23.08
C ILE A 482 23.62 -6.73 23.22
N ARG A 483 24.59 -6.88 24.11
CA ARG A 483 25.29 -8.12 24.42
C ARG A 483 24.96 -8.57 25.82
N PRO A 484 24.15 -9.59 26.04
CA PRO A 484 23.91 -10.19 27.34
C PRO A 484 25.19 -10.81 27.93
N PHE A 485 25.19 -11.11 29.24
CA PHE A 485 26.28 -11.88 29.84
C PHE A 485 26.26 -13.32 29.29
N PRO A 486 27.42 -13.87 28.85
CA PRO A 486 27.51 -15.19 28.27
C PRO A 486 27.00 -16.29 29.22
N ASN A 487 26.29 -17.29 28.68
CA ASN A 487 25.77 -18.46 29.42
C ASN A 487 24.86 -18.14 30.62
N SER A 488 24.46 -16.88 30.80
CA SER A 488 23.61 -16.45 31.90
C SER A 488 22.21 -16.05 31.47
N PHE A 489 21.95 -16.04 30.16
CA PHE A 489 20.69 -15.59 29.60
C PHE A 489 20.45 -16.21 28.21
N ASP A 490 19.21 -16.47 27.86
CA ASP A 490 18.85 -16.92 26.53
C ASP A 490 18.67 -15.69 25.61
N ASN A 491 19.53 -15.57 24.60
CA ASN A 491 19.55 -14.42 23.71
C ASN A 491 18.29 -14.34 22.80
N GLU A 492 17.73 -15.50 22.46
CA GLU A 492 16.48 -15.59 21.67
C GLU A 492 15.30 -15.12 22.51
N TYR A 493 15.28 -15.46 23.83
CA TYR A 493 14.27 -14.92 24.74
C TYR A 493 14.38 -13.39 24.85
N LEU A 494 15.58 -12.83 24.96
CA LEU A 494 15.74 -11.38 24.98
C LEU A 494 15.27 -10.72 23.68
N ALA A 495 15.49 -11.36 22.54
CA ALA A 495 14.97 -10.87 21.27
C ALA A 495 13.43 -10.92 21.23
N ILE A 496 12.80 -12.00 21.73
CA ILE A 496 11.35 -12.13 21.91
C ILE A 496 10.82 -10.99 22.80
N LEU A 497 11.47 -10.78 23.95
CA LEU A 497 11.10 -9.74 24.91
C LEU A 497 11.14 -8.35 24.25
N LEU A 498 12.23 -8.00 23.55
CA LEU A 498 12.38 -6.73 22.87
C LEU A 498 11.37 -6.53 21.73
N LYS A 499 10.95 -7.60 21.05
CA LYS A 499 9.90 -7.59 20.02
C LYS A 499 8.48 -7.53 20.58
N SER A 500 8.28 -7.80 21.87
CA SER A 500 6.95 -7.85 22.49
C SER A 500 6.27 -6.47 22.51
N PRO A 501 4.93 -6.41 22.45
CA PRO A 501 4.19 -5.17 22.62
C PRO A 501 4.58 -4.39 23.86
N TYR A 502 4.81 -5.08 24.97
CA TYR A 502 5.25 -4.49 26.24
C TYR A 502 6.53 -3.64 26.06
N LEU A 503 7.60 -4.20 25.48
CA LEU A 503 8.83 -3.47 25.27
C LEU A 503 8.75 -2.45 24.13
N GLN A 504 7.99 -2.75 23.10
CA GLN A 504 7.79 -1.83 21.97
C GLN A 504 7.07 -0.53 22.40
N ILE A 505 6.18 -0.59 23.39
CA ILE A 505 5.57 0.60 24.00
C ILE A 505 6.64 1.43 24.70
N GLN A 506 7.46 0.83 25.58
CA GLN A 506 8.55 1.53 26.28
C GLN A 506 9.55 2.17 25.29
N ILE A 507 9.95 1.44 24.24
CA ILE A 507 10.86 1.91 23.19
C ILE A 507 10.26 3.13 22.47
N LYS A 508 8.98 3.05 22.10
CA LYS A 508 8.27 4.13 21.40
C LYS A 508 8.12 5.39 22.26
N GLU A 509 7.80 5.24 23.53
CA GLU A 509 7.67 6.36 24.47
C GLU A 509 9.02 7.06 24.69
N ARG A 510 10.08 6.28 24.94
CA ARG A 510 11.44 6.80 25.18
C ARG A 510 12.07 7.40 23.91
N SER A 511 11.64 7.02 22.72
CA SER A 511 12.14 7.58 21.44
C SER A 511 11.50 8.91 21.04
N ARG A 512 10.28 9.21 21.53
CA ARG A 512 9.52 10.43 21.16
C ARG A 512 10.00 11.72 21.81
N GLN A 513 10.95 11.67 22.72
CA GLN A 513 11.45 12.83 23.46
C GLN A 513 12.37 13.76 22.62
N SER A 514 12.58 13.47 21.33
CA SER A 514 13.36 14.28 20.40
C SER A 514 12.57 14.69 19.17
N ALA A 515 12.99 15.76 18.47
CA ALA A 515 12.35 16.28 17.25
C ALA A 515 12.30 15.25 16.10
N GLN A 516 13.23 14.30 16.08
CA GLN A 516 13.19 13.06 15.29
C GLN A 516 13.17 11.89 16.25
N ALA A 517 12.32 10.88 16.02
CA ALA A 517 12.28 9.68 16.83
C ALA A 517 13.65 8.97 16.81
N ASN A 518 14.36 9.04 17.92
CA ASN A 518 15.66 8.39 18.12
C ASN A 518 15.69 7.66 19.46
N LEU A 519 16.18 6.43 19.47
CA LEU A 519 16.39 5.63 20.66
C LEU A 519 17.86 5.71 21.08
N PHE A 520 18.13 6.37 22.20
CA PHE A 520 19.49 6.54 22.73
C PHE A 520 19.90 5.39 23.64
N LEU A 521 21.21 5.14 23.76
CA LEU A 521 21.77 4.07 24.61
C LEU A 521 21.27 4.12 26.06
N GLY A 522 21.14 5.33 26.65
CA GLY A 522 20.59 5.49 27.99
C GLY A 522 19.13 5.03 28.09
N ALA A 523 18.34 5.22 27.05
CA ALA A 523 16.96 4.72 26.98
C ALA A 523 16.93 3.19 26.91
N ILE A 524 17.81 2.57 26.10
CA ILE A 524 17.95 1.11 25.99
C ILE A 524 18.40 0.53 27.36
N SER A 525 19.39 1.13 27.99
CA SER A 525 19.89 0.70 29.30
C SER A 525 18.81 0.69 30.40
N ASN A 526 17.86 1.64 30.31
CA ASN A 526 16.76 1.81 31.25
C ASN A 526 15.48 1.01 30.88
N LEU A 527 15.46 0.24 29.81
CA LEU A 527 14.32 -0.63 29.53
C LEU A 527 14.08 -1.59 30.68
N VAL A 528 12.84 -1.70 31.14
CA VAL A 528 12.43 -2.60 32.20
C VAL A 528 12.02 -3.94 31.57
N LEU A 529 12.78 -4.97 31.91
CA LEU A 529 12.65 -6.32 31.37
C LEU A 529 12.04 -7.25 32.42
N VAL A 530 11.47 -8.36 31.95
CA VAL A 530 10.98 -9.46 32.79
C VAL A 530 11.83 -10.70 32.57
N ILE A 531 12.28 -11.32 33.63
CA ILE A 531 13.23 -12.42 33.59
C ILE A 531 12.61 -13.66 34.25
N PRO A 532 12.30 -14.71 33.47
CA PRO A 532 11.97 -16.03 34.00
C PRO A 532 13.21 -16.85 34.36
N PRO A 533 13.05 -17.96 35.08
CA PRO A 533 14.07 -18.99 35.21
C PRO A 533 14.66 -19.39 33.85
N LEU A 534 16.00 -19.64 33.80
CA LEU A 534 16.70 -19.92 32.54
C LEU A 534 16.11 -21.12 31.76
N ALA A 535 15.67 -22.15 32.45
CA ALA A 535 15.01 -23.30 31.84
C ALA A 535 13.65 -22.91 31.22
N GLU A 536 12.93 -22.00 31.86
CA GLU A 536 11.66 -21.49 31.34
C GLU A 536 11.86 -20.56 30.13
N GLN A 537 12.94 -19.74 30.09
CA GLN A 537 13.29 -18.95 28.89
C GLN A 537 13.36 -19.85 27.64
N LYS A 538 14.04 -21.00 27.74
CA LYS A 538 14.15 -21.95 26.62
C LYS A 538 12.82 -22.57 26.22
N ARG A 539 11.95 -22.89 27.20
CA ARG A 539 10.60 -23.40 26.91
C ARG A 539 9.74 -22.34 26.21
N ILE A 540 9.87 -21.09 26.62
CA ILE A 540 9.17 -19.96 25.97
C ILE A 540 9.63 -19.81 24.52
N VAL A 541 10.96 -19.77 24.29
CA VAL A 541 11.54 -19.68 22.92
C VAL A 541 10.99 -20.79 22.04
N SER A 542 11.15 -22.05 22.46
CA SER A 542 10.66 -23.20 21.68
C SER A 542 9.16 -23.10 21.36
N ARG A 543 8.35 -22.60 22.31
CA ARG A 543 6.91 -22.48 22.09
C ARG A 543 6.53 -21.31 21.19
N VAL A 544 7.25 -20.20 21.27
CA VAL A 544 7.09 -19.07 20.35
C VAL A 544 7.44 -19.47 18.91
N ASP A 545 8.55 -20.19 18.72
CA ASP A 545 8.99 -20.65 17.41
C ASP A 545 7.97 -21.61 16.78
N GLU A 546 7.44 -22.55 17.58
CA GLU A 546 6.37 -23.46 17.13
C GLU A 546 5.14 -22.68 16.65
N PHE A 547 4.66 -21.72 17.43
CA PHE A 547 3.51 -20.92 17.05
C PHE A 547 3.78 -19.99 15.87
N PHE A 548 4.97 -19.43 15.79
CA PHE A 548 5.35 -18.57 14.66
C PHE A 548 5.42 -19.34 13.36
N ALA A 549 5.96 -20.56 13.38
CA ALA A 549 5.96 -21.43 12.19
C ALA A 549 4.53 -21.74 11.72
N LEU A 550 3.59 -22.00 12.64
CA LEU A 550 2.18 -22.19 12.30
C LEU A 550 1.56 -20.91 11.72
N CYS A 551 1.84 -19.76 12.33
CA CYS A 551 1.37 -18.47 11.83
C CYS A 551 1.90 -18.16 10.42
N ASP A 552 3.18 -18.45 10.14
CA ASP A 552 3.77 -18.25 8.82
C ASP A 552 3.15 -19.17 7.77
N SER A 553 2.94 -20.45 8.10
CA SER A 553 2.22 -21.38 7.23
C SER A 553 0.79 -20.90 6.92
N LEU A 554 0.07 -20.32 7.90
CA LEU A 554 -1.24 -19.74 7.67
C LEU A 554 -1.18 -18.52 6.75
N LYS A 555 -0.19 -17.64 6.93
CA LYS A 555 0.01 -16.48 6.04
C LYS A 555 0.26 -16.90 4.61
N ASP A 556 1.10 -17.89 4.39
CA ASP A 556 1.39 -18.40 3.05
C ASP A 556 0.14 -18.95 2.37
N ARG A 557 -0.68 -19.72 3.10
CA ARG A 557 -1.97 -20.21 2.57
C ARG A 557 -2.96 -19.08 2.27
N ILE A 558 -3.00 -18.02 3.07
CA ILE A 558 -3.83 -16.85 2.81
C ILE A 558 -3.36 -16.15 1.52
N ARG A 559 -2.04 -15.98 1.32
CA ARG A 559 -1.46 -15.39 0.10
C ARG A 559 -1.79 -16.21 -1.14
N GLU A 560 -1.61 -17.52 -1.09
CA GLU A 560 -1.96 -18.43 -2.19
C GLU A 560 -3.45 -18.33 -2.54
N ALA A 561 -4.33 -18.31 -1.54
CA ALA A 561 -5.76 -18.15 -1.76
C ALA A 561 -6.11 -16.80 -2.41
N GLN A 562 -5.48 -15.70 -1.97
CA GLN A 562 -5.66 -14.38 -2.56
C GLN A 562 -5.17 -14.31 -4.01
N GLU A 563 -4.04 -14.93 -4.31
CA GLU A 563 -3.51 -15.01 -5.68
C GLU A 563 -4.45 -15.76 -6.61
N ILE A 564 -4.99 -16.90 -6.16
CA ILE A 564 -6.00 -17.65 -6.92
C ILE A 564 -7.26 -16.81 -7.15
N GLN A 565 -7.74 -16.08 -6.15
CA GLN A 565 -8.91 -15.20 -6.30
C GLN A 565 -8.66 -14.07 -7.31
N ASN A 566 -7.46 -13.48 -7.32
CA ASN A 566 -7.09 -12.46 -8.29
C ASN A 566 -7.06 -13.01 -9.73
N ILE A 567 -6.47 -14.20 -9.92
CA ILE A 567 -6.44 -14.88 -11.21
C ILE A 567 -7.87 -15.22 -11.68
N LEU A 568 -8.74 -15.69 -10.79
CA LEU A 568 -10.13 -15.98 -11.12
C LEU A 568 -10.89 -14.73 -11.53
N ALA A 569 -10.71 -13.61 -10.84
CA ALA A 569 -11.34 -12.34 -11.21
C ALA A 569 -10.92 -11.89 -12.61
N GLU A 570 -9.64 -11.98 -12.95
CA GLU A 570 -9.11 -11.66 -14.28
C GLU A 570 -9.67 -12.60 -15.37
N GLU A 571 -9.72 -13.91 -15.08
CA GLU A 571 -10.21 -14.90 -16.02
C GLU A 571 -11.71 -14.76 -16.29
N ILE A 572 -12.52 -14.40 -15.29
CA ILE A 572 -13.95 -14.09 -15.50
C ILE A 572 -14.10 -12.92 -16.45
N VAL A 573 -13.37 -11.81 -16.20
CA VAL A 573 -13.39 -10.66 -17.12
C VAL A 573 -13.03 -11.10 -18.54
N ARG A 574 -11.96 -11.85 -18.72
CA ARG A 574 -11.48 -12.32 -20.02
C ARG A 574 -12.53 -13.18 -20.75
N ARG A 575 -13.20 -14.11 -20.06
CA ARG A 575 -14.21 -15.01 -20.67
C ARG A 575 -15.50 -14.31 -21.03
N VAL A 576 -15.92 -13.34 -20.24
CA VAL A 576 -17.18 -12.61 -20.47
C VAL A 576 -17.01 -11.56 -21.56
N VAL A 577 -15.84 -10.98 -21.65
CA VAL A 577 -15.49 -9.96 -22.65
C VAL A 577 -15.28 -10.60 -24.04
N ASN A 578 -14.59 -11.71 -24.13
CA ASN A 578 -14.38 -12.45 -25.40
C ASN A 578 -15.60 -13.29 -25.77
#